data_29ad4de6009a57f1d243047d9c06614f
#
_entry.id   29ad4de6009a57f1d243047d9c06614f
#
_cell.length_a   1.000
_cell.length_b   1.000
_cell.length_c   1.000
_cell.angle_alpha   90.00
_cell.angle_beta   90.00
_cell.angle_gamma   90.00
#
_symmetry.space_group_name_H-M   'P 1'
#
loop_
_entity.id
_entity.type
_entity.pdbx_description
1 polymer ?
#
loop_
_entity_poly.entity_id
_entity_poly.type
_entity_poly.pdbx_seq_one_letter_code
_entity_poly.pdbx_strand_id
1 'polypeptide(L)'
;MWFYDREPELAALRKYDRVAVIGRRRVGKTRLVEEALGEKGLTLFVGEKKEKLVCKDWMAAIRKKGLYVPELASMKDIIEFLLEQKDGPAIFMDEFQNLVKVNSGFLSDFQRLLDSHPGKRVVITGSLMSMTKKLIEEYASPVYGRFDTVLRLRELSFRTVARICADLGRTPEEAVLLYSVFGGIPKHYETISRSKAGARDFVEEMFLIDPYPLVEQVRLMLREEFGKEYRTFFSILEAVAQSSASLGEIAAYIGERSTNITKYLSGLERDYEFLVKRTSVTGGGKHSYRISENLVDFWFRFVWRFWPFPPVGNSEAVRYFRQNINSYVGVKFEDIVRDNAPLPFEPETSGRWWGARREGDRRVVEEIDLVAFSMKERRAAFIEAKWKDLRKAEAKRIIEDTRRRSALVMWDRRDGTESFGVAARSIEGKDELREMGLLVYDLGDLISGKRK
;
A
#
# COMPACT_ATOMS: atom_id res chain seq x y z
N MET A 1 -12.64 -19.05 0.86
CA MET A 1 -11.76 -17.89 1.10
C MET A 1 -12.43 -16.66 0.52
N TRP A 2 -12.58 -15.60 1.28
CA TRP A 2 -13.37 -14.43 0.91
C TRP A 2 -12.66 -13.58 -0.14
N PHE A 3 -13.43 -12.94 -1.03
CA PHE A 3 -12.94 -12.03 -2.07
C PHE A 3 -13.63 -10.68 -1.87
N TYR A 4 -12.87 -9.62 -1.60
CA TYR A 4 -13.38 -8.31 -1.25
C TYR A 4 -12.89 -7.24 -2.21
N ASP A 5 -13.79 -6.32 -2.59
CA ASP A 5 -13.50 -5.05 -3.26
C ASP A 5 -12.52 -5.13 -4.44
N ARG A 6 -12.85 -5.95 -5.43
CA ARG A 6 -12.06 -6.10 -6.66
C ARG A 6 -12.94 -6.06 -7.92
N GLU A 7 -14.14 -5.56 -7.79
CA GLU A 7 -15.12 -5.50 -8.88
C GLU A 7 -14.59 -4.72 -10.09
N PRO A 8 -13.96 -3.53 -9.94
CA PRO A 8 -13.41 -2.79 -11.08
C PRO A 8 -12.28 -3.55 -11.80
N GLU A 9 -11.40 -4.18 -11.04
CA GLU A 9 -10.29 -4.95 -11.60
C GLU A 9 -10.78 -6.24 -12.28
N LEU A 10 -11.78 -6.92 -11.69
CA LEU A 10 -12.44 -8.07 -12.33
C LEU A 10 -13.14 -7.67 -13.63
N ALA A 11 -13.84 -6.54 -13.62
CA ALA A 11 -14.50 -6.02 -14.83
C ALA A 11 -13.48 -5.72 -15.94
N ALA A 12 -12.36 -5.10 -15.60
CA ALA A 12 -11.29 -4.82 -16.54
C ALA A 12 -10.66 -6.12 -17.08
N LEU A 13 -10.33 -7.09 -16.20
CA LEU A 13 -9.82 -8.40 -16.60
C LEU A 13 -10.78 -9.17 -17.53
N ARG A 14 -12.09 -8.98 -17.39
CA ARG A 14 -13.10 -9.62 -18.25
C ARG A 14 -13.30 -8.92 -19.59
N LYS A 15 -13.05 -7.60 -19.62
CA LYS A 15 -13.26 -6.73 -20.78
C LYS A 15 -12.14 -6.80 -21.82
N TYR A 16 -10.89 -6.79 -21.34
CA TYR A 16 -9.70 -6.68 -22.20
C TYR A 16 -9.06 -8.04 -22.45
N ASP A 17 -8.50 -8.22 -23.64
CA ASP A 17 -7.83 -9.48 -24.01
C ASP A 17 -6.42 -9.55 -23.46
N ARG A 18 -5.68 -8.44 -23.45
CA ARG A 18 -4.30 -8.39 -22.99
C ARG A 18 -4.18 -7.48 -21.79
N VAL A 19 -3.92 -8.09 -20.63
CA VAL A 19 -3.87 -7.35 -19.36
C VAL A 19 -2.57 -7.64 -18.62
N ALA A 20 -1.88 -6.58 -18.20
CA ALA A 20 -0.78 -6.68 -17.26
C ALA A 20 -1.26 -6.28 -15.85
N VAL A 21 -1.07 -7.13 -14.84
CA VAL A 21 -1.42 -6.84 -13.45
C VAL A 21 -0.15 -6.68 -12.62
N ILE A 22 0.13 -5.45 -12.22
CA ILE A 22 1.29 -5.09 -11.40
C ILE A 22 0.83 -4.84 -9.97
N GLY A 23 1.58 -5.29 -9.00
CA GLY A 23 1.30 -5.01 -7.59
C GLY A 23 2.24 -5.77 -6.68
N ARG A 24 2.32 -5.35 -5.44
CA ARG A 24 3.19 -5.95 -4.42
C ARG A 24 2.92 -7.44 -4.23
N ARG A 25 3.88 -8.13 -3.66
CA ARG A 25 3.69 -9.51 -3.22
C ARG A 25 2.50 -9.62 -2.27
N ARG A 26 1.71 -10.70 -2.41
CA ARG A 26 0.59 -11.05 -1.50
C ARG A 26 -0.61 -10.10 -1.55
N VAL A 27 -0.64 -9.14 -2.48
CA VAL A 27 -1.79 -8.24 -2.70
C VAL A 27 -2.97 -8.95 -3.38
N GLY A 28 -2.77 -10.19 -3.84
CA GLY A 28 -3.82 -11.03 -4.41
C GLY A 28 -3.89 -11.07 -5.94
N LYS A 29 -2.79 -10.74 -6.67
CA LYS A 29 -2.76 -10.73 -8.15
C LYS A 29 -3.16 -12.06 -8.77
N THR A 30 -2.46 -13.13 -8.41
CA THR A 30 -2.71 -14.49 -8.95
C THR A 30 -4.17 -14.89 -8.76
N ARG A 31 -4.69 -14.71 -7.54
CA ARG A 31 -6.08 -15.03 -7.22
C ARG A 31 -7.09 -14.19 -7.99
N LEU A 32 -6.81 -12.89 -8.16
CA LEU A 32 -7.67 -11.99 -8.95
C LEU A 32 -7.79 -12.45 -10.40
N VAL A 33 -6.66 -12.84 -11.01
CA VAL A 33 -6.63 -13.34 -12.38
C VAL A 33 -7.33 -14.68 -12.50
N GLU A 34 -7.07 -15.62 -11.58
CA GLU A 34 -7.74 -16.92 -11.55
C GLU A 34 -9.27 -16.78 -11.39
N GLU A 35 -9.73 -15.88 -10.52
CA GLU A 35 -11.16 -15.58 -10.35
C GLU A 35 -11.78 -14.98 -11.63
N ALA A 36 -11.05 -14.10 -12.32
CA ALA A 36 -11.52 -13.48 -13.56
C ALA A 36 -11.61 -14.45 -14.74
N LEU A 37 -10.63 -15.36 -14.86
CA LEU A 37 -10.52 -16.30 -15.96
C LEU A 37 -11.31 -17.59 -15.74
N GLY A 38 -11.52 -17.99 -14.47
CA GLY A 38 -12.21 -19.21 -14.09
C GLY A 38 -11.60 -20.48 -14.74
N GLU A 39 -12.45 -21.39 -15.15
CA GLU A 39 -12.02 -22.66 -15.77
C GLU A 39 -11.33 -22.48 -17.13
N LYS A 40 -11.57 -21.37 -17.82
CA LYS A 40 -10.95 -21.06 -19.11
C LYS A 40 -9.50 -20.59 -19.00
N GLY A 41 -9.02 -20.27 -17.81
CA GLY A 41 -7.65 -19.81 -17.58
C GLY A 41 -6.66 -20.98 -17.50
N LEU A 42 -5.50 -20.82 -18.13
CA LEU A 42 -4.33 -21.70 -17.99
C LEU A 42 -3.21 -20.90 -17.33
N THR A 43 -2.87 -21.23 -16.08
CA THR A 43 -1.80 -20.57 -15.34
C THR A 43 -0.45 -21.20 -15.68
N LEU A 44 0.46 -20.40 -16.19
CA LEU A 44 1.85 -20.71 -16.48
C LEU A 44 2.76 -19.93 -15.52
N PHE A 45 3.22 -20.58 -14.47
CA PHE A 45 4.12 -19.98 -13.50
C PHE A 45 5.54 -19.86 -14.07
N VAL A 46 6.14 -18.66 -13.99
CA VAL A 46 7.52 -18.43 -14.43
C VAL A 46 8.47 -18.59 -13.25
N GLY A 47 8.94 -19.81 -13.03
CA GLY A 47 9.91 -20.09 -11.96
C GLY A 47 11.33 -19.65 -12.31
N GLU A 48 12.12 -19.22 -11.34
CA GLU A 48 13.55 -18.90 -11.52
C GLU A 48 14.37 -20.21 -11.70
N LYS A 49 14.26 -20.84 -12.86
CA LYS A 49 14.90 -22.12 -13.23
C LYS A 49 15.51 -22.01 -14.63
N LYS A 50 16.27 -23.03 -15.03
CA LYS A 50 16.68 -23.15 -16.45
C LYS A 50 15.44 -23.32 -17.33
N GLU A 51 15.42 -22.73 -18.51
CA GLU A 51 14.27 -22.71 -19.45
C GLU A 51 13.67 -24.12 -19.65
N LYS A 52 14.49 -25.14 -19.90
CA LYS A 52 14.03 -26.53 -20.07
C LYS A 52 13.14 -27.02 -18.92
N LEU A 53 13.41 -26.58 -17.66
CA LEU A 53 12.60 -26.95 -16.50
C LEU A 53 11.31 -26.14 -16.42
N VAL A 54 11.34 -24.87 -16.84
CA VAL A 54 10.13 -24.06 -16.96
C VAL A 54 9.20 -24.65 -18.03
N CYS A 55 9.74 -25.04 -19.20
CA CYS A 55 8.97 -25.72 -20.24
C CYS A 55 8.33 -27.03 -19.73
N LYS A 56 9.06 -27.81 -18.95
CA LYS A 56 8.50 -29.04 -18.33
C LYS A 56 7.35 -28.74 -17.39
N ASP A 57 7.47 -27.73 -16.54
CA ASP A 57 6.40 -27.29 -15.62
C ASP A 57 5.18 -26.80 -16.41
N TRP A 58 5.38 -26.01 -17.48
CA TRP A 58 4.29 -25.51 -18.32
C TRP A 58 3.55 -26.62 -19.04
N MET A 59 4.27 -27.56 -19.67
CA MET A 59 3.66 -28.74 -20.28
C MET A 59 2.87 -29.56 -19.27
N ALA A 60 3.38 -29.73 -18.05
CA ALA A 60 2.64 -30.40 -16.98
C ALA A 60 1.35 -29.65 -16.60
N ALA A 61 1.38 -28.31 -16.54
CA ALA A 61 0.20 -27.48 -16.25
C ALA A 61 -0.85 -27.61 -17.39
N ILE A 62 -0.42 -27.62 -18.65
CA ILE A 62 -1.30 -27.81 -19.83
C ILE A 62 -1.98 -29.20 -19.76
N ARG A 63 -1.21 -30.26 -19.51
CA ARG A 63 -1.74 -31.64 -19.38
C ARG A 63 -2.70 -31.76 -18.20
N LYS A 64 -2.41 -31.12 -17.06
CA LYS A 64 -3.30 -31.07 -15.89
C LYS A 64 -4.65 -30.43 -16.19
N LYS A 65 -4.70 -29.48 -17.14
CA LYS A 65 -5.96 -28.89 -17.66
C LYS A 65 -6.71 -29.78 -18.63
N GLY A 66 -6.23 -30.98 -18.89
CA GLY A 66 -6.82 -31.90 -19.86
C GLY A 66 -6.52 -31.55 -21.32
N LEU A 67 -5.60 -30.63 -21.57
CA LEU A 67 -5.20 -30.23 -22.92
C LEU A 67 -4.03 -31.08 -23.41
N TYR A 68 -4.10 -31.47 -24.69
CA TYR A 68 -2.96 -32.12 -25.35
C TYR A 68 -1.85 -31.08 -25.56
N VAL A 69 -0.62 -31.49 -25.34
CA VAL A 69 0.59 -30.74 -25.72
C VAL A 69 1.68 -31.73 -26.13
N PRO A 70 2.29 -31.56 -27.32
CA PRO A 70 3.44 -32.38 -27.73
C PRO A 70 4.66 -32.05 -26.86
N GLU A 71 5.74 -32.81 -27.02
CA GLU A 71 7.01 -32.45 -26.40
C GLU A 71 7.63 -31.25 -27.13
N LEU A 72 7.69 -30.11 -26.43
CA LEU A 72 8.21 -28.85 -26.94
C LEU A 72 9.46 -28.44 -26.17
N ALA A 73 10.46 -27.91 -26.88
CA ALA A 73 11.79 -27.67 -26.32
C ALA A 73 11.99 -26.26 -25.75
N SER A 74 11.21 -25.27 -26.18
CA SER A 74 11.36 -23.88 -25.79
C SER A 74 10.06 -23.26 -25.27
N MET A 75 10.19 -22.20 -24.47
CA MET A 75 9.04 -21.41 -24.02
C MET A 75 8.30 -20.80 -25.21
N LYS A 76 9.03 -20.40 -26.26
CA LYS A 76 8.47 -19.86 -27.49
C LYS A 76 7.51 -20.88 -28.12
N ASP A 77 7.95 -22.10 -28.37
CA ASP A 77 7.15 -23.14 -29.03
C ASP A 77 5.88 -23.46 -28.24
N ILE A 78 5.96 -23.46 -26.90
CA ILE A 78 4.79 -23.71 -26.04
C ILE A 78 3.77 -22.58 -26.15
N ILE A 79 4.21 -21.32 -26.09
CA ILE A 79 3.29 -20.17 -26.20
C ILE A 79 2.70 -20.09 -27.61
N GLU A 80 3.50 -20.30 -28.66
CA GLU A 80 3.04 -20.35 -30.05
C GLU A 80 1.98 -21.42 -30.22
N PHE A 81 2.25 -22.65 -29.77
CA PHE A 81 1.28 -23.75 -29.80
C PHE A 81 -0.04 -23.39 -29.12
N LEU A 82 0.00 -22.73 -27.96
CA LEU A 82 -1.22 -22.31 -27.23
C LEU A 82 -1.98 -21.18 -27.97
N LEU A 83 -1.27 -20.24 -28.57
CA LEU A 83 -1.87 -19.13 -29.30
C LEU A 83 -2.50 -19.57 -30.63
N GLU A 84 -1.99 -20.61 -31.27
CA GLU A 84 -2.55 -21.18 -32.53
C GLU A 84 -3.87 -21.94 -32.28
N GLN A 85 -4.14 -22.43 -31.05
CA GLN A 85 -5.39 -23.14 -30.76
C GLN A 85 -6.60 -22.21 -30.94
N LYS A 86 -7.51 -22.52 -31.88
CA LYS A 86 -8.67 -21.67 -32.21
C LYS A 86 -9.52 -21.33 -30.97
N ASP A 87 -9.83 -22.33 -30.15
CA ASP A 87 -10.60 -22.21 -28.91
C ASP A 87 -9.72 -22.50 -27.69
N GLY A 88 -8.45 -22.06 -27.73
CA GLY A 88 -7.47 -22.29 -26.69
C GLY A 88 -7.78 -21.53 -25.39
N PRO A 89 -7.16 -21.93 -24.27
CA PRO A 89 -7.37 -21.29 -23.00
C PRO A 89 -6.84 -19.84 -22.99
N ALA A 90 -7.37 -19.02 -22.11
CA ALA A 90 -6.74 -17.75 -21.78
C ALA A 90 -5.40 -18.02 -21.07
N ILE A 91 -4.31 -17.49 -21.60
CA ILE A 91 -2.96 -17.71 -21.08
C ILE A 91 -2.73 -16.74 -19.91
N PHE A 92 -2.42 -17.28 -18.75
CA PHE A 92 -2.03 -16.48 -17.59
C PHE A 92 -0.58 -16.79 -17.21
N MET A 93 0.33 -15.82 -17.39
CA MET A 93 1.73 -15.94 -17.01
C MET A 93 1.95 -15.25 -15.66
N ASP A 94 2.16 -16.04 -14.61
CA ASP A 94 2.42 -15.52 -13.25
C ASP A 94 3.94 -15.36 -13.03
N GLU A 95 4.33 -14.29 -12.31
CA GLU A 95 5.72 -13.87 -12.05
C GLU A 95 6.51 -13.59 -13.36
N PHE A 96 5.87 -12.89 -14.29
CA PHE A 96 6.38 -12.59 -15.64
C PHE A 96 7.79 -11.96 -15.64
N GLN A 97 8.14 -11.16 -14.64
CA GLN A 97 9.47 -10.54 -14.54
C GLN A 97 10.61 -11.57 -14.45
N ASN A 98 10.35 -12.80 -14.04
CA ASN A 98 11.37 -13.84 -13.96
C ASN A 98 11.86 -14.30 -15.34
N LEU A 99 11.12 -14.02 -16.42
CA LEU A 99 11.55 -14.31 -17.79
C LEU A 99 12.93 -13.72 -18.12
N VAL A 100 13.22 -12.51 -17.61
CA VAL A 100 14.53 -11.87 -17.82
C VAL A 100 15.68 -12.72 -17.28
N LYS A 101 15.44 -13.44 -16.17
CA LYS A 101 16.45 -14.32 -15.56
C LYS A 101 16.50 -15.69 -16.23
N VAL A 102 15.39 -16.18 -16.76
CA VAL A 102 15.26 -17.49 -17.40
C VAL A 102 15.83 -17.47 -18.82
N ASN A 103 15.34 -16.56 -19.65
CA ASN A 103 15.75 -16.33 -21.02
C ASN A 103 15.35 -14.91 -21.47
N SER A 104 16.27 -13.97 -21.43
CA SER A 104 16.01 -12.56 -21.79
C SER A 104 15.61 -12.40 -23.27
N GLY A 105 16.04 -13.29 -24.15
CA GLY A 105 15.70 -13.29 -25.58
C GLY A 105 14.22 -13.62 -25.84
N PHE A 106 13.60 -14.38 -24.94
CA PHE A 106 12.19 -14.76 -25.06
C PHE A 106 11.24 -13.55 -25.09
N LEU A 107 11.58 -12.43 -24.46
CA LEU A 107 10.74 -11.21 -24.52
C LEU A 107 10.52 -10.71 -25.94
N SER A 108 11.55 -10.79 -26.80
CA SER A 108 11.43 -10.42 -28.22
C SER A 108 10.61 -11.42 -29.02
N ASP A 109 10.73 -12.70 -28.71
CA ASP A 109 9.89 -13.73 -29.32
C ASP A 109 8.43 -13.57 -28.87
N PHE A 110 8.21 -13.32 -27.58
CA PHE A 110 6.88 -13.09 -27.01
C PHE A 110 6.19 -11.86 -27.64
N GLN A 111 6.94 -10.78 -27.88
CA GLN A 111 6.47 -9.63 -28.63
C GLN A 111 5.93 -10.05 -30.01
N ARG A 112 6.72 -10.79 -30.80
CA ARG A 112 6.33 -11.25 -32.14
C ARG A 112 5.10 -12.14 -32.10
N LEU A 113 5.04 -13.04 -31.13
CA LEU A 113 3.89 -13.93 -30.92
C LEU A 113 2.62 -13.14 -30.61
N LEU A 114 2.70 -12.12 -29.77
CA LEU A 114 1.56 -11.25 -29.49
C LEU A 114 1.15 -10.46 -30.74
N ASP A 115 2.10 -9.93 -31.51
CA ASP A 115 1.83 -9.14 -32.71
C ASP A 115 1.17 -10.00 -33.82
N SER A 116 1.55 -11.29 -33.93
CA SER A 116 1.01 -12.21 -34.94
C SER A 116 -0.33 -12.88 -34.57
N HIS A 117 -0.75 -12.80 -33.30
CA HIS A 117 -1.99 -13.41 -32.82
C HIS A 117 -2.90 -12.37 -32.12
N PRO A 118 -3.48 -11.41 -32.87
CA PRO A 118 -4.42 -10.43 -32.32
C PRO A 118 -5.68 -11.13 -31.80
N GLY A 119 -6.27 -10.58 -30.70
CA GLY A 119 -7.49 -11.12 -30.08
C GLY A 119 -7.29 -12.36 -29.21
N LYS A 120 -6.06 -12.82 -29.03
CA LYS A 120 -5.75 -13.89 -28.06
C LYS A 120 -5.60 -13.33 -26.67
N ARG A 121 -6.27 -14.01 -25.72
CA ARG A 121 -6.33 -13.56 -24.34
C ARG A 121 -5.09 -13.94 -23.56
N VAL A 122 -4.32 -12.94 -23.15
CA VAL A 122 -3.07 -13.10 -22.40
C VAL A 122 -3.06 -12.16 -21.20
N VAL A 123 -2.94 -12.73 -20.01
CA VAL A 123 -2.80 -11.97 -18.77
C VAL A 123 -1.43 -12.26 -18.18
N ILE A 124 -0.74 -11.23 -17.73
CA ILE A 124 0.53 -11.39 -17.02
C ILE A 124 0.47 -10.76 -15.64
N THR A 125 1.19 -11.31 -14.69
CA THR A 125 1.37 -10.68 -13.37
C THR A 125 2.84 -10.51 -13.03
N GLY A 126 3.15 -9.49 -12.24
CA GLY A 126 4.48 -9.27 -11.70
C GLY A 126 4.44 -8.72 -10.29
N SER A 127 5.31 -9.25 -9.42
CA SER A 127 5.37 -8.91 -8.00
C SER A 127 6.55 -8.02 -7.62
N LEU A 128 7.63 -8.01 -8.38
CA LEU A 128 8.74 -7.08 -8.22
C LEU A 128 8.42 -5.77 -8.93
N MET A 129 8.01 -4.76 -8.16
CA MET A 129 7.43 -3.51 -8.68
C MET A 129 8.34 -2.82 -9.71
N SER A 130 9.58 -2.54 -9.33
CA SER A 130 10.53 -1.85 -10.20
C SER A 130 10.80 -2.62 -11.49
N MET A 131 11.07 -3.92 -11.39
CA MET A 131 11.39 -4.76 -12.55
C MET A 131 10.19 -4.95 -13.47
N THR A 132 8.99 -5.16 -12.92
CA THR A 132 7.77 -5.33 -13.71
C THR A 132 7.38 -4.05 -14.43
N LYS A 133 7.49 -2.89 -13.77
CA LYS A 133 7.27 -1.58 -14.42
C LYS A 133 8.22 -1.37 -15.59
N LYS A 134 9.52 -1.67 -15.43
CA LYS A 134 10.50 -1.59 -16.52
C LYS A 134 10.12 -2.44 -17.72
N LEU A 135 9.66 -3.66 -17.47
CA LEU A 135 9.28 -4.56 -18.56
C LEU A 135 8.03 -4.10 -19.32
N ILE A 136 7.08 -3.46 -18.65
CA ILE A 136 5.76 -3.17 -19.24
C ILE A 136 5.63 -1.72 -19.70
N GLU A 137 6.20 -0.78 -18.94
CA GLU A 137 5.99 0.65 -19.13
C GLU A 137 7.19 1.38 -19.76
N GLU A 138 8.39 0.80 -19.82
CA GLU A 138 9.53 1.43 -20.48
C GLU A 138 9.54 1.18 -21.97
N TYR A 139 9.69 2.24 -22.77
CA TYR A 139 9.72 2.20 -24.23
C TYR A 139 10.76 1.24 -24.83
N ALA A 140 11.89 1.06 -24.13
CA ALA A 140 12.95 0.15 -24.54
C ALA A 140 12.59 -1.34 -24.38
N SER A 141 11.49 -1.67 -23.70
CA SER A 141 11.07 -3.07 -23.53
C SER A 141 10.38 -3.60 -24.80
N PRO A 142 10.69 -4.83 -25.23
CA PRO A 142 10.01 -5.46 -26.36
C PRO A 142 8.48 -5.54 -26.21
N VAL A 143 7.99 -5.70 -24.98
CA VAL A 143 6.55 -5.84 -24.72
C VAL A 143 5.82 -4.54 -24.41
N TYR A 144 6.52 -3.40 -24.50
CA TYR A 144 5.90 -2.07 -24.37
C TYR A 144 4.74 -1.88 -25.35
N GLY A 145 3.59 -1.40 -24.87
CA GLY A 145 2.41 -1.12 -25.68
C GLY A 145 1.69 -2.36 -26.26
N ARG A 146 2.00 -3.58 -25.79
CA ARG A 146 1.33 -4.84 -26.23
C ARG A 146 0.21 -5.28 -25.32
N PHE A 147 -0.04 -4.55 -24.25
CA PHE A 147 -1.15 -4.79 -23.35
C PHE A 147 -2.20 -3.69 -23.50
N ASP A 148 -3.48 -4.08 -23.61
CA ASP A 148 -4.61 -3.16 -23.75
C ASP A 148 -4.77 -2.30 -22.50
N THR A 149 -4.41 -2.87 -21.32
CA THR A 149 -4.44 -2.14 -20.06
C THR A 149 -3.42 -2.69 -19.06
N VAL A 150 -2.96 -1.79 -18.18
CA VAL A 150 -2.10 -2.11 -17.04
C VAL A 150 -2.87 -1.85 -15.75
N LEU A 151 -3.20 -2.89 -15.02
CA LEU A 151 -3.88 -2.81 -13.74
C LEU A 151 -2.86 -2.73 -12.60
N ARG A 152 -2.86 -1.63 -11.88
CA ARG A 152 -2.05 -1.47 -10.66
C ARG A 152 -2.86 -1.91 -9.45
N LEU A 153 -2.66 -3.17 -9.03
CA LEU A 153 -3.38 -3.74 -7.90
C LEU A 153 -2.81 -3.20 -6.59
N ARG A 154 -3.57 -2.33 -5.96
CA ARG A 154 -3.23 -1.73 -4.66
C ARG A 154 -3.68 -2.60 -3.51
N GLU A 155 -3.20 -2.29 -2.32
CA GLU A 155 -3.69 -2.85 -1.06
C GLU A 155 -5.18 -2.56 -0.88
N LEU A 156 -5.85 -3.38 -0.08
CA LEU A 156 -7.24 -3.15 0.31
C LEU A 156 -7.35 -1.87 1.16
N SER A 157 -8.44 -1.15 1.00
CA SER A 157 -8.71 0.05 1.80
C SER A 157 -8.92 -0.28 3.27
N PHE A 158 -8.75 0.70 4.17
CA PHE A 158 -9.10 0.51 5.59
C PHE A 158 -10.54 0.04 5.79
N ARG A 159 -11.49 0.57 5.03
CA ARG A 159 -12.91 0.17 5.10
C ARG A 159 -13.10 -1.30 4.76
N THR A 160 -12.42 -1.78 3.74
CA THR A 160 -12.43 -3.20 3.36
C THR A 160 -11.85 -4.06 4.46
N VAL A 161 -10.70 -3.65 5.01
CA VAL A 161 -10.06 -4.34 6.12
C VAL A 161 -10.95 -4.37 7.35
N ALA A 162 -11.62 -3.26 7.67
CA ALA A 162 -12.55 -3.21 8.79
C ALA A 162 -13.74 -4.19 8.60
N ARG A 163 -14.27 -4.34 7.37
CA ARG A 163 -15.28 -5.37 7.06
C ARG A 163 -14.73 -6.78 7.25
N ILE A 164 -13.53 -7.06 6.75
CA ILE A 164 -12.86 -8.36 6.96
C ILE A 164 -12.72 -8.64 8.46
N CYS A 165 -12.26 -7.67 9.24
CA CYS A 165 -12.11 -7.79 10.67
C CYS A 165 -13.46 -8.05 11.37
N ALA A 166 -14.53 -7.35 10.98
CA ALA A 166 -15.88 -7.57 11.51
C ALA A 166 -16.38 -9.00 11.20
N ASP A 167 -16.18 -9.50 9.98
CA ASP A 167 -16.53 -10.88 9.61
C ASP A 167 -15.71 -11.93 10.39
N LEU A 168 -14.53 -11.53 10.90
CA LEU A 168 -13.69 -12.34 11.79
C LEU A 168 -14.05 -12.16 13.29
N GLY A 169 -15.10 -11.39 13.63
CA GLY A 169 -15.51 -11.10 15.00
C GLY A 169 -14.55 -10.16 15.75
N ARG A 170 -13.75 -9.35 15.03
CA ARG A 170 -12.85 -8.36 15.60
C ARG A 170 -13.53 -7.01 15.79
N THR A 171 -13.08 -6.27 16.81
CA THR A 171 -13.60 -4.92 17.06
C THR A 171 -13.05 -3.89 16.04
N PRO A 172 -13.70 -2.72 15.89
CA PRO A 172 -13.18 -1.62 15.08
C PRO A 172 -11.77 -1.17 15.50
N GLU A 173 -11.48 -1.15 16.79
CA GLU A 173 -10.17 -0.80 17.34
C GLU A 173 -9.10 -1.83 16.95
N GLU A 174 -9.43 -3.11 16.99
CA GLU A 174 -8.55 -4.18 16.50
C GLU A 174 -8.30 -4.03 14.99
N ALA A 175 -9.31 -3.64 14.21
CA ALA A 175 -9.15 -3.39 12.78
C ALA A 175 -8.17 -2.24 12.51
N VAL A 176 -8.23 -1.14 13.28
CA VAL A 176 -7.27 -0.04 13.17
C VAL A 176 -5.86 -0.50 13.54
N LEU A 177 -5.69 -1.26 14.62
CA LEU A 177 -4.38 -1.80 15.01
C LEU A 177 -3.80 -2.71 13.92
N LEU A 178 -4.58 -3.67 13.44
CA LEU A 178 -4.15 -4.62 12.41
C LEU A 178 -3.82 -3.91 11.09
N TYR A 179 -4.64 -2.95 10.68
CA TYR A 179 -4.35 -2.14 9.49
C TYR A 179 -3.09 -1.28 9.68
N SER A 180 -2.88 -0.71 10.86
CA SER A 180 -1.68 0.08 11.16
C SER A 180 -0.38 -0.74 11.03
N VAL A 181 -0.44 -2.05 11.34
CA VAL A 181 0.71 -2.96 11.27
C VAL A 181 0.84 -3.63 9.89
N PHE A 182 -0.26 -4.16 9.36
CA PHE A 182 -0.23 -5.04 8.19
C PHE A 182 -0.69 -4.37 6.89
N GLY A 183 -1.19 -3.12 6.96
CA GLY A 183 -1.81 -2.46 5.81
C GLY A 183 -3.02 -3.22 5.28
N GLY A 184 -3.30 -3.07 4.01
CA GLY A 184 -4.39 -3.76 3.30
C GLY A 184 -3.95 -5.01 2.54
N ILE A 185 -2.88 -5.70 2.93
CA ILE A 185 -2.40 -6.92 2.25
C ILE A 185 -3.27 -8.13 2.63
N PRO A 186 -4.06 -8.71 1.70
CA PRO A 186 -5.05 -9.76 2.00
C PRO A 186 -4.44 -10.99 2.69
N LYS A 187 -3.21 -11.36 2.34
CA LYS A 187 -2.54 -12.56 2.89
C LYS A 187 -2.36 -12.51 4.41
N HIS A 188 -2.18 -11.32 4.96
CA HIS A 188 -2.05 -11.17 6.42
C HIS A 188 -3.37 -11.46 7.12
N TYR A 189 -4.50 -11.03 6.56
CA TYR A 189 -5.83 -11.29 7.12
C TYR A 189 -6.25 -12.75 6.99
N GLU A 190 -5.74 -13.45 5.99
CA GLU A 190 -5.85 -14.91 5.91
C GLU A 190 -5.11 -15.60 7.07
N THR A 191 -3.95 -15.09 7.46
CA THR A 191 -3.21 -15.61 8.64
C THR A 191 -3.95 -15.26 9.93
N ILE A 192 -4.43 -14.00 10.06
CA ILE A 192 -5.19 -13.53 11.21
C ILE A 192 -6.47 -14.35 11.42
N SER A 193 -7.15 -14.77 10.33
CA SER A 193 -8.39 -15.57 10.41
C SER A 193 -8.19 -16.94 11.07
N ARG A 194 -6.97 -17.44 11.11
CA ARG A 194 -6.63 -18.72 11.75
C ARG A 194 -6.27 -18.61 13.22
N SER A 195 -6.08 -17.37 13.71
CA SER A 195 -5.71 -17.09 15.10
C SER A 195 -6.93 -16.68 15.92
N LYS A 196 -7.00 -17.19 17.16
CA LYS A 196 -7.99 -16.78 18.17
C LYS A 196 -7.46 -15.67 19.11
N ALA A 197 -6.17 -15.35 19.02
CA ALA A 197 -5.56 -14.32 19.85
C ALA A 197 -6.15 -12.94 19.54
N GLY A 198 -6.23 -12.05 20.54
CA GLY A 198 -6.57 -10.65 20.33
C GLY A 198 -5.56 -9.96 19.41
N ALA A 199 -5.93 -8.87 18.75
CA ALA A 199 -5.08 -8.24 17.75
C ALA A 199 -3.69 -7.86 18.29
N ARG A 200 -3.59 -7.40 19.53
CA ARG A 200 -2.31 -7.03 20.15
C ARG A 200 -1.42 -8.23 20.41
N ASP A 201 -1.99 -9.28 20.98
CA ASP A 201 -1.27 -10.53 21.26
C ASP A 201 -0.82 -11.20 19.96
N PHE A 202 -1.67 -11.17 18.93
CA PHE A 202 -1.32 -11.67 17.59
C PHE A 202 -0.11 -10.93 17.00
N VAL A 203 -0.03 -9.60 17.12
CA VAL A 203 1.13 -8.84 16.65
C VAL A 203 2.38 -9.20 17.47
N GLU A 204 2.27 -9.33 18.78
CA GLU A 204 3.39 -9.77 19.63
C GLU A 204 3.88 -11.17 19.20
N GLU A 205 3.00 -12.13 19.00
CA GLU A 205 3.32 -13.50 18.55
C GLU A 205 4.02 -13.50 17.18
N MET A 206 3.58 -12.66 16.25
CA MET A 206 4.12 -12.65 14.88
C MET A 206 5.52 -12.03 14.77
N PHE A 207 5.92 -11.17 15.69
CA PHE A 207 7.15 -10.38 15.59
C PHE A 207 8.08 -10.48 16.79
N LEU A 208 7.57 -10.75 17.98
CA LEU A 208 8.30 -10.58 19.22
C LEU A 208 8.43 -11.85 20.07
N ILE A 209 7.63 -12.89 19.76
CA ILE A 209 7.60 -14.16 20.49
C ILE A 209 7.99 -15.30 19.54
N ASP A 210 8.81 -16.24 20.01
CA ASP A 210 9.26 -17.39 19.24
C ASP A 210 8.14 -18.43 19.03
N PRO A 211 8.00 -19.03 17.83
CA PRO A 211 8.66 -18.75 16.55
C PRO A 211 8.05 -17.53 15.84
N TYR A 212 8.86 -16.55 15.50
CA TYR A 212 8.47 -15.28 14.90
C TYR A 212 8.42 -15.31 13.36
N PRO A 213 7.29 -15.68 12.77
CA PRO A 213 7.25 -16.03 11.34
C PRO A 213 7.45 -14.85 10.40
N LEU A 214 7.34 -13.59 10.87
CA LEU A 214 7.40 -12.42 10.01
C LEU A 214 8.71 -11.62 10.09
N VAL A 215 9.57 -11.86 11.08
CA VAL A 215 10.81 -11.07 11.28
C VAL A 215 11.75 -11.14 10.07
N GLU A 216 12.13 -12.34 9.67
CA GLU A 216 13.02 -12.53 8.51
C GLU A 216 12.32 -12.29 7.17
N GLN A 217 11.02 -12.44 7.12
CA GLN A 217 10.24 -12.27 5.90
C GLN A 217 10.32 -10.86 5.32
N VAL A 218 10.24 -9.81 6.15
CA VAL A 218 10.35 -8.41 5.69
C VAL A 218 11.76 -8.17 5.14
N ARG A 219 12.77 -8.65 5.83
CA ARG A 219 14.17 -8.53 5.40
C ARG A 219 14.44 -9.22 4.07
N LEU A 220 13.93 -10.44 3.89
CA LEU A 220 14.06 -11.18 2.63
C LEU A 220 13.33 -10.47 1.49
N MET A 221 12.12 -9.97 1.74
CA MET A 221 11.33 -9.19 0.77
C MET A 221 12.10 -7.96 0.29
N LEU A 222 12.67 -7.16 1.20
CA LEU A 222 13.45 -5.98 0.84
C LEU A 222 14.73 -6.35 0.07
N ARG A 223 15.38 -7.48 0.42
CA ARG A 223 16.58 -7.96 -0.28
C ARG A 223 16.27 -8.40 -1.71
N GLU A 224 15.15 -9.06 -1.93
CA GLU A 224 14.71 -9.46 -3.28
C GLU A 224 14.30 -8.24 -4.13
N GLU A 225 13.58 -7.27 -3.56
CA GLU A 225 13.13 -6.09 -4.27
C GLU A 225 14.30 -5.19 -4.68
N PHE A 226 15.25 -4.96 -3.79
CA PHE A 226 16.34 -4.01 -4.03
C PHE A 226 17.60 -4.64 -4.66
N GLY A 227 17.74 -5.95 -4.64
CA GLY A 227 18.84 -6.67 -5.27
C GLY A 227 20.23 -6.13 -4.84
N LYS A 228 21.04 -5.70 -5.80
CA LYS A 228 22.42 -5.22 -5.56
C LYS A 228 22.48 -3.93 -4.74
N GLU A 229 21.46 -3.08 -4.81
CA GLU A 229 21.38 -1.80 -4.11
C GLU A 229 20.73 -1.89 -2.72
N TYR A 230 20.48 -3.10 -2.24
CA TYR A 230 19.81 -3.36 -0.96
C TYR A 230 20.36 -2.55 0.20
N ARG A 231 21.68 -2.47 0.37
CA ARG A 231 22.31 -1.77 1.51
C ARG A 231 21.90 -0.30 1.57
N THR A 232 21.98 0.41 0.45
CA THR A 232 21.64 1.83 0.37
C THR A 232 20.17 2.08 0.63
N PHE A 233 19.29 1.35 -0.05
CA PHE A 233 17.85 1.48 0.14
C PHE A 233 17.42 1.12 1.57
N PHE A 234 18.00 0.07 2.14
CA PHE A 234 17.72 -0.34 3.51
C PHE A 234 18.11 0.75 4.50
N SER A 235 19.30 1.33 4.39
CA SER A 235 19.75 2.41 5.28
C SER A 235 18.89 3.67 5.17
N ILE A 236 18.39 3.99 3.97
CA ILE A 236 17.45 5.10 3.78
C ILE A 236 16.12 4.81 4.48
N LEU A 237 15.57 3.61 4.32
CA LEU A 237 14.32 3.22 4.99
C LEU A 237 14.48 3.23 6.52
N GLU A 238 15.62 2.75 7.03
CA GLU A 238 15.95 2.80 8.46
C GLU A 238 15.98 4.25 8.98
N ALA A 239 16.66 5.16 8.27
CA ALA A 239 16.70 6.57 8.62
C ALA A 239 15.30 7.20 8.67
N VAL A 240 14.47 6.92 7.66
CA VAL A 240 13.08 7.42 7.59
C VAL A 240 12.22 6.86 8.71
N ALA A 241 12.42 5.60 9.11
CA ALA A 241 11.67 4.99 10.19
C ALA A 241 12.02 5.59 11.58
N GLN A 242 13.25 6.07 11.78
CA GLN A 242 13.66 6.67 13.05
C GLN A 242 13.01 8.05 13.28
N SER A 243 12.83 8.82 12.21
CA SER A 243 12.16 10.12 12.27
C SER A 243 11.54 10.42 10.91
N SER A 244 10.46 11.21 10.85
CA SER A 244 9.94 11.74 9.56
C SER A 244 10.98 12.69 9.00
N ALA A 245 11.93 12.14 8.24
CA ALA A 245 13.18 12.80 7.93
C ALA A 245 13.11 13.61 6.63
N SER A 246 13.67 14.82 6.68
CA SER A 246 14.01 15.60 5.47
C SER A 246 15.19 14.97 4.74
N LEU A 247 15.40 15.35 3.48
CA LEU A 247 16.55 14.93 2.68
C LEU A 247 17.88 15.11 3.42
N GLY A 248 18.07 16.24 4.12
CA GLY A 248 19.30 16.53 4.87
C GLY A 248 19.49 15.62 6.09
N GLU A 249 18.42 15.32 6.82
CA GLU A 249 18.47 14.42 7.98
C GLU A 249 18.75 12.97 7.57
N ILE A 250 18.16 12.50 6.47
CA ILE A 250 18.47 11.17 5.90
C ILE A 250 19.93 11.10 5.49
N ALA A 251 20.42 12.11 4.76
CA ALA A 251 21.83 12.17 4.32
C ALA A 251 22.81 12.15 5.50
N ALA A 252 22.51 12.93 6.55
CA ALA A 252 23.32 12.96 7.77
C ALA A 252 23.30 11.61 8.51
N TYR A 253 22.16 10.95 8.60
CA TYR A 253 22.03 9.65 9.26
C TYR A 253 22.90 8.56 8.60
N ILE A 254 22.90 8.51 7.26
CA ILE A 254 23.65 7.49 6.51
C ILE A 254 25.11 7.89 6.20
N GLY A 255 25.53 9.12 6.56
CA GLY A 255 26.88 9.61 6.31
C GLY A 255 27.17 9.96 4.85
N GLU A 256 26.13 10.31 4.06
CA GLU A 256 26.23 10.61 2.64
C GLU A 256 25.89 12.06 2.31
N ARG A 257 26.28 12.53 1.12
CA ARG A 257 25.85 13.83 0.62
C ARG A 257 24.41 13.76 0.11
N SER A 258 23.60 14.81 0.32
CA SER A 258 22.22 14.87 -0.14
C SER A 258 22.07 14.63 -1.66
N THR A 259 23.05 15.08 -2.46
CA THR A 259 23.08 14.85 -3.92
C THR A 259 23.18 13.36 -4.27
N ASN A 260 23.91 12.57 -3.49
CA ASN A 260 24.12 11.14 -3.75
C ASN A 260 22.85 10.31 -3.49
N ILE A 261 22.06 10.71 -2.50
CA ILE A 261 20.87 9.95 -2.10
C ILE A 261 19.61 10.34 -2.86
N THR A 262 19.57 11.48 -3.54
CA THR A 262 18.37 11.97 -4.24
C THR A 262 17.83 10.95 -5.25
N LYS A 263 18.70 10.29 -6.03
CA LYS A 263 18.28 9.25 -6.98
C LYS A 263 17.64 8.05 -6.30
N TYR A 264 18.16 7.65 -5.14
CA TYR A 264 17.62 6.52 -4.37
C TYR A 264 16.26 6.87 -3.72
N LEU A 265 16.09 8.10 -3.22
CA LEU A 265 14.79 8.57 -2.74
C LEU A 265 13.76 8.61 -3.85
N SER A 266 14.14 9.09 -5.05
CA SER A 266 13.26 9.05 -6.23
C SER A 266 12.89 7.62 -6.63
N GLY A 267 13.85 6.69 -6.61
CA GLY A 267 13.61 5.27 -6.85
C GLY A 267 12.63 4.67 -5.82
N LEU A 268 12.87 4.91 -4.52
CA LEU A 268 11.98 4.44 -3.45
C LEU A 268 10.58 5.03 -3.53
N GLU A 269 10.43 6.25 -4.03
CA GLU A 269 9.14 6.92 -4.19
C GLU A 269 8.39 6.42 -5.45
N ARG A 270 9.06 6.36 -6.60
CA ARG A 270 8.42 6.15 -7.91
C ARG A 270 8.45 4.71 -8.39
N ASP A 271 9.61 4.04 -8.25
CA ASP A 271 9.81 2.72 -8.84
C ASP A 271 9.41 1.61 -7.86
N TYR A 272 9.85 1.73 -6.62
CA TYR A 272 9.59 0.76 -5.55
C TYR A 272 8.34 1.07 -4.73
N GLU A 273 7.87 2.32 -4.71
CA GLU A 273 6.72 2.80 -3.95
C GLU A 273 6.82 2.56 -2.42
N PHE A 274 8.04 2.47 -1.86
CA PHE A 274 8.26 2.31 -0.42
C PHE A 274 8.25 3.62 0.36
N LEU A 275 8.43 4.76 -0.31
CA LEU A 275 8.38 6.07 0.30
C LEU A 275 7.26 6.93 -0.28
N VAL A 276 6.71 7.76 0.58
CA VAL A 276 5.83 8.87 0.21
C VAL A 276 6.46 10.17 0.67
N LYS A 277 6.58 11.11 -0.26
CA LYS A 277 7.00 12.47 0.03
C LYS A 277 5.83 13.24 0.64
N ARG A 278 6.00 13.76 1.85
CA ARG A 278 5.01 14.60 2.52
C ARG A 278 5.25 16.06 2.16
N THR A 279 4.22 16.69 1.66
CA THR A 279 4.16 18.12 1.38
C THR A 279 2.96 18.73 2.10
N SER A 280 3.07 19.97 2.58
CA SER A 280 1.90 20.68 3.08
C SER A 280 0.87 20.84 1.96
N VAL A 281 -0.42 20.70 2.27
CA VAL A 281 -1.51 20.79 1.28
C VAL A 281 -1.56 22.13 0.55
N THR A 282 -1.09 23.20 1.17
CA THR A 282 -0.99 24.53 0.56
C THR A 282 0.32 24.76 -0.20
N GLY A 283 1.16 23.74 -0.32
CA GLY A 283 2.53 23.90 -0.82
C GLY A 283 3.44 24.63 0.19
N GLY A 284 4.72 24.75 -0.14
CA GLY A 284 5.71 25.39 0.73
C GLY A 284 6.21 24.51 1.88
N GLY A 285 7.22 25.02 2.58
CA GLY A 285 7.86 24.30 3.70
C GLY A 285 8.84 23.21 3.27
N LYS A 286 9.53 22.63 4.27
CA LYS A 286 10.43 21.48 4.04
C LYS A 286 9.60 20.22 3.77
N HIS A 287 10.02 19.49 2.75
CA HIS A 287 9.48 18.16 2.49
C HIS A 287 10.05 17.16 3.48
N SER A 288 9.25 16.18 3.87
CA SER A 288 9.70 15.01 4.63
C SER A 288 9.29 13.73 3.91
N TYR A 289 9.93 12.62 4.26
CA TYR A 289 9.63 11.30 3.72
C TYR A 289 9.06 10.41 4.82
N ARG A 290 8.19 9.51 4.45
CA ARG A 290 7.73 8.43 5.32
C ARG A 290 7.67 7.11 4.55
N ILE A 291 7.75 6.00 5.26
CA ILE A 291 7.51 4.68 4.69
C ILE A 291 6.01 4.53 4.38
N SER A 292 5.70 4.18 3.14
CA SER A 292 4.32 4.00 2.67
C SER A 292 3.72 2.68 3.13
N GLU A 293 4.54 1.63 3.20
CA GLU A 293 4.11 0.29 3.59
C GLU A 293 4.10 0.12 5.11
N ASN A 294 2.92 -0.15 5.67
CA ASN A 294 2.73 -0.23 7.11
C ASN A 294 3.58 -1.33 7.75
N LEU A 295 3.66 -2.51 7.12
CA LEU A 295 4.44 -3.63 7.64
C LEU A 295 5.93 -3.30 7.73
N VAL A 296 6.49 -2.64 6.72
CA VAL A 296 7.89 -2.23 6.70
C VAL A 296 8.17 -1.14 7.72
N ASP A 297 7.28 -0.13 7.82
CA ASP A 297 7.39 0.93 8.83
C ASP A 297 7.35 0.37 10.26
N PHE A 298 6.38 -0.53 10.54
CA PHE A 298 6.28 -1.23 11.81
C PHE A 298 7.54 -2.04 12.12
N TRP A 299 8.02 -2.81 11.13
CA TRP A 299 9.17 -3.68 11.28
C TRP A 299 10.44 -2.90 11.66
N PHE A 300 10.74 -1.78 10.98
CA PHE A 300 11.88 -0.94 11.34
C PHE A 300 11.76 -0.36 12.75
N ARG A 301 10.56 0.08 13.17
CA ARG A 301 10.35 0.75 14.46
C ARG A 301 10.34 -0.19 15.65
N PHE A 302 9.81 -1.39 15.49
CA PHE A 302 9.56 -2.31 16.60
C PHE A 302 10.39 -3.58 16.57
N VAL A 303 10.92 -3.97 15.43
CA VAL A 303 11.69 -5.21 15.24
C VAL A 303 13.16 -4.91 14.98
N TRP A 304 13.46 -4.20 13.91
CA TRP A 304 14.83 -3.89 13.52
C TRP A 304 15.60 -3.06 14.54
N ARG A 305 14.92 -2.21 15.29
CA ARG A 305 15.48 -1.41 16.38
C ARG A 305 16.27 -2.25 17.40
N PHE A 306 15.89 -3.51 17.60
CA PHE A 306 16.51 -4.43 18.57
C PHE A 306 17.54 -5.37 17.93
N TRP A 307 17.85 -5.19 16.65
CA TRP A 307 18.89 -5.97 15.96
C TRP A 307 20.31 -5.55 16.46
N PRO A 308 21.33 -6.46 16.62
CA PRO A 308 21.35 -7.87 16.16
C PRO A 308 20.79 -8.88 17.16
N PHE A 309 20.31 -8.46 18.31
CA PHE A 309 19.64 -9.33 19.27
C PHE A 309 18.17 -9.40 18.89
N PRO A 310 17.72 -10.48 18.21
CA PRO A 310 16.34 -10.54 17.74
C PRO A 310 15.39 -10.33 18.93
N PRO A 311 14.23 -9.69 18.71
CA PRO A 311 13.26 -9.38 19.76
C PRO A 311 12.69 -10.59 20.47
N VAL A 312 13.04 -11.78 20.01
CA VAL A 312 12.53 -13.07 20.47
C VAL A 312 13.00 -13.37 21.89
N GLY A 313 12.04 -13.52 22.79
CA GLY A 313 12.31 -13.66 24.20
C GLY A 313 12.90 -12.40 24.82
N ASN A 314 13.04 -11.31 24.06
CA ASN A 314 13.54 -10.03 24.56
C ASN A 314 12.41 -9.27 25.25
N SER A 315 12.37 -9.36 26.56
CA SER A 315 11.39 -8.64 27.41
C SER A 315 11.40 -7.13 27.19
N GLU A 316 12.53 -6.56 26.75
CA GLU A 316 12.66 -5.14 26.43
C GLU A 316 11.90 -4.80 25.14
N ALA A 317 11.99 -5.61 24.09
CA ALA A 317 11.26 -5.39 22.84
C ALA A 317 9.74 -5.46 23.06
N VAL A 318 9.27 -6.45 23.82
CA VAL A 318 7.85 -6.58 24.19
C VAL A 318 7.39 -5.38 25.04
N ARG A 319 8.18 -4.97 26.01
CA ARG A 319 7.88 -3.78 26.83
C ARG A 319 7.82 -2.52 25.98
N TYR A 320 8.80 -2.31 25.10
CA TYR A 320 8.83 -1.18 24.18
C TYR A 320 7.60 -1.15 23.27
N PHE A 321 7.23 -2.29 22.69
CA PHE A 321 6.02 -2.43 21.88
C PHE A 321 4.78 -2.00 22.68
N ARG A 322 4.57 -2.55 23.85
CA ARG A 322 3.39 -2.26 24.69
C ARG A 322 3.29 -0.78 25.07
N GLN A 323 4.41 -0.13 25.30
CA GLN A 323 4.46 1.30 25.64
C GLN A 323 4.22 2.22 24.44
N ASN A 324 4.65 1.84 23.24
CA ASN A 324 4.69 2.74 22.08
C ASN A 324 3.66 2.44 21.00
N ILE A 325 3.00 1.27 21.03
CA ILE A 325 2.06 0.87 19.96
C ILE A 325 0.87 1.84 19.82
N ASN A 326 0.35 2.38 20.91
CA ASN A 326 -0.76 3.34 20.83
C ASN A 326 -0.36 4.65 20.15
N SER A 327 0.86 5.15 20.39
CA SER A 327 1.39 6.34 19.69
C SER A 327 1.61 6.06 18.20
N TYR A 328 2.12 4.87 17.87
CA TYR A 328 2.27 4.44 16.48
C TYR A 328 0.93 4.36 15.76
N VAL A 329 -0.06 3.71 16.37
CA VAL A 329 -1.43 3.63 15.84
C VAL A 329 -2.04 5.02 15.67
N GLY A 330 -1.76 5.95 16.61
CA GLY A 330 -2.21 7.33 16.53
C GLY A 330 -1.77 8.02 15.23
N VAL A 331 -0.49 7.87 14.86
CA VAL A 331 0.05 8.42 13.59
C VAL A 331 -0.60 7.77 12.37
N LYS A 332 -0.87 6.45 12.41
CA LYS A 332 -1.57 5.74 11.31
C LYS A 332 -3.05 6.10 11.26
N PHE A 333 -3.66 6.41 12.39
CA PHE A 333 -5.05 6.85 12.46
C PHE A 333 -5.26 8.20 11.77
N GLU A 334 -4.29 9.12 11.82
CA GLU A 334 -4.34 10.36 11.03
C GLU A 334 -4.45 10.08 9.53
N ASP A 335 -3.73 9.05 9.01
CA ASP A 335 -3.84 8.63 7.62
C ASP A 335 -5.22 8.02 7.32
N ILE A 336 -5.71 7.15 8.23
CA ILE A 336 -7.06 6.58 8.11
C ILE A 336 -8.13 7.68 8.05
N VAL A 337 -8.01 8.70 8.89
CA VAL A 337 -8.95 9.84 8.88
C VAL A 337 -8.87 10.60 7.56
N ARG A 338 -7.66 10.91 7.06
CA ARG A 338 -7.50 11.60 5.77
C ARG A 338 -8.15 10.87 4.61
N ASP A 339 -8.02 9.55 4.59
CA ASP A 339 -8.50 8.74 3.48
C ASP A 339 -10.00 8.39 3.59
N ASN A 340 -10.58 8.49 4.81
CA ASN A 340 -11.92 7.94 5.06
C ASN A 340 -12.92 8.91 5.68
N ALA A 341 -12.52 10.10 6.13
CA ALA A 341 -13.47 11.07 6.68
C ALA A 341 -14.48 11.52 5.61
N PRO A 342 -15.80 11.40 5.88
CA PRO A 342 -16.82 11.80 4.91
C PRO A 342 -16.97 13.33 4.89
N LEU A 343 -16.26 14.00 4.00
CA LEU A 343 -16.29 15.45 3.87
C LEU A 343 -17.66 15.94 3.34
N PRO A 344 -18.10 17.16 3.72
CA PRO A 344 -19.38 17.72 3.28
C PRO A 344 -19.35 18.26 1.83
N PHE A 345 -18.24 18.11 1.12
CA PHE A 345 -18.05 18.48 -0.29
C PHE A 345 -17.00 17.54 -0.92
N GLU A 346 -16.93 17.51 -2.25
CA GLU A 346 -15.87 16.80 -2.97
C GLU A 346 -14.62 17.69 -3.04
N PRO A 347 -13.52 17.32 -2.38
CA PRO A 347 -12.32 18.17 -2.36
C PRO A 347 -11.51 18.02 -3.66
N GLU A 348 -11.08 19.15 -4.22
CA GLU A 348 -10.10 19.19 -5.30
C GLU A 348 -8.69 18.90 -4.77
N THR A 349 -8.45 19.28 -3.52
CA THR A 349 -7.16 19.07 -2.83
C THR A 349 -7.42 18.74 -1.36
N SER A 350 -6.76 17.70 -0.87
CA SER A 350 -6.78 17.34 0.56
C SER A 350 -5.43 16.84 1.02
N GLY A 351 -5.12 17.04 2.29
CA GLY A 351 -3.87 16.59 2.86
C GLY A 351 -3.61 17.16 4.26
N ARG A 352 -2.44 16.87 4.79
CA ARG A 352 -1.95 17.47 6.02
C ARG A 352 -1.46 18.90 5.74
N TRP A 353 -1.69 19.78 6.68
CA TRP A 353 -1.11 21.12 6.65
C TRP A 353 -0.14 21.30 7.81
N TRP A 354 0.97 21.98 7.53
CA TRP A 354 1.85 22.52 8.55
C TRP A 354 2.39 23.88 8.11
N GLY A 355 2.55 24.73 9.09
CA GLY A 355 3.09 26.07 8.93
C GLY A 355 3.89 26.46 10.17
N ALA A 356 4.58 27.60 10.12
CA ALA A 356 5.29 28.12 11.25
C ALA A 356 4.86 29.56 11.52
N ARG A 357 4.61 29.86 12.79
CA ARG A 357 4.43 31.24 13.28
C ARG A 357 5.56 31.64 14.21
N ARG A 358 5.79 32.89 14.33
CA ARG A 358 6.69 33.44 15.36
C ARG A 358 5.87 33.77 16.61
N GLU A 359 6.37 33.34 17.75
CA GLU A 359 5.84 33.66 19.08
C GLU A 359 7.00 34.26 19.89
N GLY A 360 7.11 35.60 19.88
CA GLY A 360 8.33 36.30 20.28
C GLY A 360 9.52 35.87 19.40
N ASP A 361 10.62 35.44 20.02
CA ASP A 361 11.82 34.96 19.33
C ASP A 361 11.75 33.48 18.96
N ARG A 362 10.69 32.75 19.31
CA ARG A 362 10.55 31.31 19.03
C ARG A 362 9.74 31.07 17.77
N ARG A 363 10.24 30.14 16.95
CA ARG A 363 9.50 29.59 15.81
C ARG A 363 8.68 28.40 16.31
N VAL A 364 7.35 28.52 16.27
CA VAL A 364 6.41 27.44 16.62
C VAL A 364 5.88 26.84 15.31
N VAL A 365 5.95 25.51 15.19
CA VAL A 365 5.35 24.78 14.07
C VAL A 365 3.95 24.37 14.50
N GLU A 366 2.98 24.72 13.66
CA GLU A 366 1.57 24.34 13.83
C GLU A 366 1.20 23.34 12.73
N GLU A 367 0.33 22.39 13.03
CA GLU A 367 -0.11 21.35 12.12
C GLU A 367 -1.62 21.15 12.22
N ILE A 368 -2.24 20.71 11.10
CA ILE A 368 -3.62 20.23 11.06
C ILE A 368 -3.61 18.91 10.28
N ASP A 369 -4.21 17.85 10.86
CA ASP A 369 -4.11 16.48 10.35
C ASP A 369 -4.80 16.26 9.01
N LEU A 370 -5.96 16.94 8.80
CA LEU A 370 -6.68 16.94 7.53
C LEU A 370 -7.18 18.35 7.22
N VAL A 371 -6.71 18.87 6.11
CA VAL A 371 -7.23 20.10 5.48
C VAL A 371 -7.67 19.73 4.07
N ALA A 372 -8.87 20.15 3.69
CA ALA A 372 -9.45 19.85 2.39
C ALA A 372 -10.05 21.12 1.78
N PHE A 373 -9.86 21.33 0.47
CA PHE A 373 -10.36 22.47 -0.26
C PHE A 373 -11.17 22.06 -1.48
N SER A 374 -12.28 22.77 -1.72
CA SER A 374 -12.93 22.86 -3.01
C SER A 374 -12.96 24.34 -3.43
N MET A 375 -12.11 24.70 -4.36
CA MET A 375 -12.06 26.06 -4.90
C MET A 375 -13.32 26.37 -5.70
N LYS A 376 -13.87 25.37 -6.39
CA LYS A 376 -15.12 25.47 -7.16
C LYS A 376 -16.32 25.80 -6.27
N GLU A 377 -16.42 25.10 -5.13
CA GLU A 377 -17.52 25.32 -4.17
C GLU A 377 -17.17 26.39 -3.13
N ARG A 378 -15.96 26.94 -3.13
CA ARG A 378 -15.43 27.87 -2.12
C ARG A 378 -15.61 27.33 -0.70
N ARG A 379 -15.19 26.10 -0.48
CA ARG A 379 -15.33 25.39 0.81
C ARG A 379 -14.00 24.86 1.29
N ALA A 380 -13.82 24.93 2.61
CA ALA A 380 -12.68 24.34 3.29
C ALA A 380 -13.14 23.53 4.49
N ALA A 381 -12.42 22.43 4.78
CA ALA A 381 -12.63 21.63 5.98
C ALA A 381 -11.29 21.44 6.71
N PHE A 382 -11.33 21.56 8.04
CA PHE A 382 -10.18 21.45 8.92
C PHE A 382 -10.52 20.46 10.04
N ILE A 383 -9.79 19.32 10.10
CA ILE A 383 -10.12 18.21 11.00
C ILE A 383 -8.86 17.73 11.70
N GLU A 384 -8.93 17.60 13.02
CA GLU A 384 -7.93 16.93 13.85
C GLU A 384 -8.27 15.46 14.06
N ALA A 385 -7.26 14.61 14.13
CA ALA A 385 -7.37 13.19 14.41
C ALA A 385 -6.78 12.85 15.78
N LYS A 386 -7.52 12.12 16.62
CA LYS A 386 -7.06 11.73 17.96
C LYS A 386 -7.39 10.27 18.25
N TRP A 387 -6.36 9.44 18.38
CA TRP A 387 -6.53 8.02 18.74
C TRP A 387 -6.83 7.86 20.24
N LYS A 388 -7.96 8.38 20.67
CA LYS A 388 -8.48 8.25 22.04
C LYS A 388 -9.99 8.46 22.08
N ASP A 389 -10.61 8.14 23.21
CA ASP A 389 -11.99 8.49 23.50
C ASP A 389 -12.04 9.94 23.95
N LEU A 390 -12.96 10.72 23.41
CA LEU A 390 -13.11 12.14 23.71
C LEU A 390 -14.42 12.40 24.44
N ARG A 391 -14.32 13.17 25.52
CA ARG A 391 -15.49 13.82 26.10
C ARG A 391 -15.92 15.00 25.24
N LYS A 392 -17.21 15.34 25.26
CA LYS A 392 -17.77 16.47 24.50
C LYS A 392 -16.97 17.78 24.68
N ALA A 393 -16.59 18.11 25.93
CA ALA A 393 -15.81 19.31 26.21
C ALA A 393 -14.39 19.29 25.58
N GLU A 394 -13.73 18.13 25.59
CA GLU A 394 -12.41 17.96 24.94
C GLU A 394 -12.52 18.11 23.42
N ALA A 395 -13.55 17.47 22.81
CA ALA A 395 -13.81 17.59 21.38
C ALA A 395 -14.00 19.06 20.96
N LYS A 396 -14.83 19.81 21.70
CA LYS A 396 -15.00 21.26 21.48
C LYS A 396 -13.70 22.03 21.55
N ARG A 397 -12.89 21.79 22.57
CA ARG A 397 -11.60 22.47 22.72
C ARG A 397 -10.65 22.16 21.57
N ILE A 398 -10.57 20.92 21.11
CA ILE A 398 -9.75 20.52 19.96
C ILE A 398 -10.22 21.26 18.70
N ILE A 399 -11.53 21.34 18.47
CA ILE A 399 -12.10 22.02 17.31
C ILE A 399 -11.79 23.52 17.36
N GLU A 400 -11.91 24.18 18.52
CA GLU A 400 -11.56 25.61 18.67
C GLU A 400 -10.07 25.87 18.45
N ASP A 401 -9.20 24.97 18.95
CA ASP A 401 -7.76 25.05 18.66
C ASP A 401 -7.46 24.86 17.16
N THR A 402 -8.20 23.99 16.47
CA THR A 402 -8.09 23.80 15.02
C THR A 402 -8.56 25.05 14.27
N ARG A 403 -9.66 25.67 14.70
CA ARG A 403 -10.17 26.92 14.15
C ARG A 403 -9.13 28.05 14.27
N ARG A 404 -8.48 28.17 15.43
CA ARG A 404 -7.41 29.14 15.62
C ARG A 404 -6.22 28.91 14.67
N ARG A 405 -5.80 27.64 14.51
CA ARG A 405 -4.70 27.26 13.60
C ARG A 405 -5.05 27.44 12.13
N SER A 406 -6.32 27.24 11.75
CA SER A 406 -6.76 27.43 10.36
C SER A 406 -6.52 28.84 9.85
N ALA A 407 -6.49 29.85 10.74
CA ALA A 407 -6.17 31.25 10.37
C ALA A 407 -4.77 31.37 9.73
N LEU A 408 -3.86 30.43 9.99
CA LEU A 408 -2.53 30.40 9.39
C LEU A 408 -2.50 29.72 8.02
N VAL A 409 -3.58 29.03 7.64
CA VAL A 409 -3.68 28.30 6.37
C VAL A 409 -4.03 29.28 5.26
N MET A 410 -3.18 29.36 4.25
CA MET A 410 -3.41 30.25 3.11
C MET A 410 -4.37 29.59 2.11
N TRP A 411 -5.57 30.16 2.01
CA TRP A 411 -6.56 29.83 0.98
C TRP A 411 -7.47 31.04 0.76
N ASP A 412 -8.20 31.08 -0.37
CA ASP A 412 -9.11 32.22 -0.67
C ASP A 412 -10.40 32.13 0.15
N ARG A 413 -10.48 32.94 1.21
CA ARG A 413 -11.60 32.96 2.16
C ARG A 413 -12.76 33.83 1.73
N ARG A 414 -12.63 34.59 0.64
CA ARG A 414 -13.68 35.51 0.19
C ARG A 414 -14.93 34.71 -0.19
N ASP A 415 -16.04 34.98 0.49
CA ASP A 415 -17.32 34.31 0.33
C ASP A 415 -17.23 32.75 0.53
N GLY A 416 -16.18 32.27 1.20
CA GLY A 416 -15.93 30.85 1.45
C GLY A 416 -16.56 30.38 2.75
N THR A 417 -16.94 29.09 2.77
CA THR A 417 -17.45 28.40 3.96
C THR A 417 -16.38 27.51 4.55
N GLU A 418 -16.10 27.68 5.84
CA GLU A 418 -15.18 26.86 6.61
C GLU A 418 -15.94 25.89 7.51
N SER A 419 -15.54 24.62 7.50
CA SER A 419 -16.05 23.57 8.38
C SER A 419 -14.94 23.05 9.28
N PHE A 420 -15.22 22.86 10.56
CA PHE A 420 -14.24 22.44 11.55
C PHE A 420 -14.68 21.17 12.22
N GLY A 421 -13.71 20.31 12.54
CA GLY A 421 -14.06 19.02 13.11
C GLY A 421 -12.95 18.27 13.83
N VAL A 422 -13.35 17.13 14.34
CA VAL A 422 -12.46 16.17 15.01
C VAL A 422 -12.88 14.74 14.69
N ALA A 423 -11.90 13.89 14.47
CA ALA A 423 -12.09 12.44 14.37
C ALA A 423 -11.40 11.75 15.54
N ALA A 424 -12.08 10.81 16.18
CA ALA A 424 -11.53 10.08 17.31
C ALA A 424 -12.01 8.64 17.36
N ARG A 425 -11.47 7.83 18.27
CA ARG A 425 -11.92 6.45 18.49
C ARG A 425 -13.41 6.41 18.87
N SER A 426 -13.80 7.22 19.84
CA SER A 426 -15.18 7.49 20.21
C SER A 426 -15.35 8.94 20.70
N ILE A 427 -16.57 9.50 20.59
CA ILE A 427 -16.83 10.88 20.98
C ILE A 427 -18.19 10.94 21.69
N GLU A 428 -18.14 11.36 22.97
CA GLU A 428 -19.34 11.61 23.78
C GLU A 428 -20.10 12.83 23.24
N GLY A 429 -21.43 12.73 23.15
CA GLY A 429 -22.28 13.82 22.65
C GLY A 429 -22.05 14.15 21.18
N LYS A 430 -21.67 13.16 20.38
CA LYS A 430 -21.38 13.30 18.95
C LYS A 430 -22.52 13.97 18.17
N ASP A 431 -23.76 13.53 18.40
CA ASP A 431 -24.91 14.04 17.66
C ASP A 431 -25.21 15.50 18.01
N GLU A 432 -25.11 15.90 19.28
CA GLU A 432 -25.23 17.28 19.70
C GLU A 432 -24.15 18.21 19.10
N LEU A 433 -22.92 17.70 18.95
CA LEU A 433 -21.85 18.45 18.28
C LEU A 433 -22.12 18.62 16.78
N ARG A 434 -22.71 17.62 16.14
CA ARG A 434 -23.15 17.69 14.73
C ARG A 434 -24.29 18.67 14.52
N GLU A 435 -25.26 18.72 15.43
CA GLU A 435 -26.35 19.72 15.42
C GLU A 435 -25.81 21.15 15.50
N MET A 436 -24.65 21.35 16.11
CA MET A 436 -23.92 22.64 16.12
C MET A 436 -23.16 22.94 14.80
N GLY A 437 -23.31 22.10 13.77
CA GLY A 437 -22.62 22.27 12.48
C GLY A 437 -21.15 21.81 12.46
N LEU A 438 -20.71 21.05 13.48
CA LEU A 438 -19.33 20.58 13.57
C LEU A 438 -19.15 19.21 12.86
N LEU A 439 -17.99 19.01 12.25
CA LEU A 439 -17.60 17.73 11.63
C LEU A 439 -17.06 16.78 12.71
N VAL A 440 -17.87 15.81 13.13
CA VAL A 440 -17.48 14.92 14.23
C VAL A 440 -17.60 13.46 13.77
N TYR A 441 -16.48 12.75 13.81
CA TYR A 441 -16.36 11.39 13.30
C TYR A 441 -15.77 10.43 14.34
N ASP A 442 -16.42 9.31 14.56
CA ASP A 442 -15.87 8.16 15.28
C ASP A 442 -15.47 7.02 14.31
N LEU A 443 -15.03 5.90 14.84
CA LEU A 443 -14.63 4.74 14.03
C LEU A 443 -15.79 4.23 13.17
N GLY A 444 -17.03 4.25 13.68
CA GLY A 444 -18.20 3.81 12.94
C GLY A 444 -18.44 4.66 11.68
N ASP A 445 -18.24 5.98 11.78
CA ASP A 445 -18.37 6.90 10.65
C ASP A 445 -17.27 6.68 9.59
N LEU A 446 -16.03 6.49 10.03
CA LEU A 446 -14.90 6.23 9.14
C LEU A 446 -15.05 4.90 8.39
N ILE A 447 -15.57 3.87 9.05
CA ILE A 447 -15.81 2.55 8.46
C ILE A 447 -17.00 2.58 7.50
N SER A 448 -18.12 3.18 7.90
CA SER A 448 -19.35 3.20 7.08
C SER A 448 -19.22 4.10 5.85
N GLY A 449 -18.41 5.16 5.93
CA GLY A 449 -18.27 6.15 4.88
C GLY A 449 -19.52 6.93 4.54
N LYS A 450 -20.57 6.79 5.34
CA LYS A 450 -21.83 7.49 5.10
C LYS A 450 -21.69 8.94 5.54
N ARG A 451 -21.99 9.86 4.64
CA ARG A 451 -22.37 11.23 4.99
C ARG A 451 -23.75 11.14 5.68
N LYS A 452 -23.83 11.45 6.98
CA LYS A 452 -25.10 11.67 7.66
C LYS A 452 -25.43 13.15 7.64
#